data_68f7f3b68393c1fbc48c7de0eb40d074
#
_entry.id   68f7f3b68393c1fbc48c7de0eb40d074
#
_cell.length_a   1.000
_cell.length_b   1.000
_cell.length_c   1.000
_cell.angle_alpha   90.00
_cell.angle_beta   90.00
_cell.angle_gamma   90.00
#
_symmetry.space_group_name_H-M   'P 1'
#
loop_
_entity.id
_entity.type
_entity.pdbx_description
1 polymer ?
#
loop_
_entity_poly.entity_id
_entity_poly.type
_entity_poly.pdbx_seq_one_letter_code
_entity_poly.pdbx_strand_id
1 'polypeptide(L)'
;MMTSKKIALFILFFPSFFLMSDEASLKKMIEASYPKYKVESIKKTSYSGLYEVFMGGQIIYTDEKFSFLIAEGHIVDPKTKKDLTGERLEDLTKVDFSSLPLNSAIKTVKGDGSRKLVVFADVDCPFCKRLEQNEFTHLNNVTIYTFLFPIEKLHPDAKNKSQLIWCAKDRSKAWADWSLNDALPSGKASCEPPTEQILELGSKLGITSTPTLIFSNGKRMLGAQPYKEIEKALNNTKS
;
A
#
# COMPACT_ATOMS: atom_id res chain seq x y z
N MET A 1 -40.49 -54.08 -51.04
CA MET A 1 -39.04 -53.96 -50.77
C MET A 1 -38.75 -52.50 -50.40
N MET A 2 -38.66 -52.20 -49.13
CA MET A 2 -38.31 -50.83 -48.63
C MET A 2 -36.84 -50.82 -48.22
N THR A 3 -36.04 -50.06 -48.95
CA THR A 3 -34.61 -49.87 -48.64
C THR A 3 -34.45 -48.74 -47.65
N SER A 4 -34.07 -49.09 -46.39
CA SER A 4 -33.73 -48.13 -45.34
C SER A 4 -32.35 -47.51 -45.61
N LYS A 5 -32.32 -46.18 -45.88
CA LYS A 5 -31.08 -45.38 -45.95
C LYS A 5 -30.63 -45.02 -44.55
N LYS A 6 -29.51 -45.60 -44.07
CA LYS A 6 -28.83 -45.19 -42.85
C LYS A 6 -28.11 -43.89 -43.10
N ILE A 7 -28.53 -42.81 -42.44
CA ILE A 7 -27.85 -41.53 -42.39
C ILE A 7 -26.75 -41.62 -41.32
N ALA A 8 -25.50 -41.61 -41.73
CA ALA A 8 -24.36 -41.53 -40.82
C ALA A 8 -24.18 -40.08 -40.37
N LEU A 9 -24.44 -39.82 -39.11
CA LEU A 9 -24.22 -38.52 -38.46
C LEU A 9 -22.70 -38.36 -38.21
N PHE A 10 -22.06 -37.51 -39.00
CA PHE A 10 -20.64 -37.19 -38.85
C PHE A 10 -20.54 -36.06 -37.77
N ILE A 11 -20.18 -36.45 -36.52
CA ILE A 11 -19.91 -35.51 -35.45
C ILE A 11 -18.53 -34.86 -35.75
N LEU A 12 -18.53 -33.64 -36.25
CA LEU A 12 -17.33 -32.81 -36.38
C LEU A 12 -16.87 -32.43 -34.97
N PHE A 13 -15.84 -33.09 -34.50
CA PHE A 13 -15.10 -32.72 -33.30
C PHE A 13 -14.28 -31.43 -33.65
N PHE A 14 -14.81 -30.27 -33.31
CA PHE A 14 -14.01 -29.05 -33.32
C PHE A 14 -13.05 -29.10 -32.10
N PRO A 15 -11.73 -29.12 -32.31
CA PRO A 15 -10.82 -28.97 -31.18
C PRO A 15 -11.05 -27.58 -30.62
N SER A 16 -11.50 -27.50 -29.37
CA SER A 16 -11.52 -26.26 -28.60
C SER A 16 -10.06 -25.79 -28.47
N PHE A 17 -9.64 -24.93 -29.37
CA PHE A 17 -8.44 -24.12 -29.16
C PHE A 17 -8.70 -23.30 -27.91
N PHE A 18 -8.09 -23.69 -26.79
CA PHE A 18 -7.92 -22.82 -25.65
C PHE A 18 -7.13 -21.61 -26.16
N LEU A 19 -7.81 -20.55 -26.55
CA LEU A 19 -7.25 -19.22 -26.67
C LEU A 19 -6.69 -18.90 -25.28
N MET A 20 -5.37 -19.01 -25.11
CA MET A 20 -4.71 -18.43 -23.93
C MET A 20 -5.18 -16.99 -23.89
N SER A 21 -5.81 -16.58 -22.80
CA SER A 21 -6.33 -15.19 -22.69
C SER A 21 -5.19 -14.24 -23.00
N ASP A 22 -5.46 -13.18 -23.76
CA ASP A 22 -4.51 -12.13 -24.10
C ASP A 22 -3.73 -11.65 -22.87
N GLU A 23 -4.38 -11.65 -21.71
CA GLU A 23 -3.82 -11.32 -20.39
C GLU A 23 -2.69 -12.27 -19.95
N ALA A 24 -2.81 -13.59 -20.18
CA ALA A 24 -1.77 -14.55 -19.77
C ALA A 24 -0.50 -14.42 -20.65
N SER A 25 -0.67 -14.13 -21.93
CA SER A 25 0.43 -13.85 -22.85
C SER A 25 1.14 -12.54 -22.49
N LEU A 26 0.36 -11.49 -22.24
CA LEU A 26 0.86 -10.18 -21.83
C LEU A 26 1.63 -10.27 -20.50
N LYS A 27 1.12 -11.03 -19.53
CA LYS A 27 1.81 -11.27 -18.26
C LYS A 27 3.21 -11.84 -18.47
N LYS A 28 3.35 -12.88 -19.30
CA LYS A 28 4.64 -13.49 -19.59
C LYS A 28 5.62 -12.50 -20.23
N MET A 29 5.15 -11.67 -21.17
CA MET A 29 5.99 -10.66 -21.82
C MET A 29 6.51 -9.62 -20.82
N ILE A 30 5.64 -9.13 -19.93
CA ILE A 30 6.00 -8.14 -18.91
C ILE A 30 6.99 -8.74 -17.91
N GLU A 31 6.72 -9.93 -17.35
CA GLU A 31 7.60 -10.57 -16.37
C GLU A 31 8.96 -10.96 -16.96
N ALA A 32 9.01 -11.29 -18.26
CA ALA A 32 10.28 -11.50 -18.97
C ALA A 32 11.09 -10.20 -19.12
N SER A 33 10.43 -9.06 -19.36
CA SER A 33 11.08 -7.76 -19.52
C SER A 33 11.47 -7.12 -18.18
N TYR A 34 10.71 -7.41 -17.12
CA TYR A 34 10.91 -6.85 -15.78
C TYR A 34 10.96 -7.96 -14.71
N PRO A 35 11.99 -8.82 -14.69
CA PRO A 35 12.05 -10.03 -13.86
C PRO A 35 12.10 -9.75 -12.34
N LYS A 36 12.37 -8.51 -11.94
CA LYS A 36 12.35 -8.08 -10.53
C LYS A 36 10.94 -7.83 -9.99
N TYR A 37 9.93 -7.71 -10.86
CA TYR A 37 8.56 -7.41 -10.50
C TYR A 37 7.65 -8.57 -10.87
N LYS A 38 6.79 -8.94 -9.94
CA LYS A 38 5.70 -9.89 -10.19
C LYS A 38 4.48 -9.13 -10.66
N VAL A 39 3.86 -9.56 -11.73
CA VAL A 39 2.55 -9.05 -12.17
C VAL A 39 1.46 -9.66 -11.30
N GLU A 40 0.79 -8.81 -10.54
CA GLU A 40 -0.25 -9.22 -9.59
C GLU A 40 -1.61 -9.34 -10.27
N SER A 41 -1.94 -8.40 -11.16
CA SER A 41 -3.16 -8.48 -11.97
C SER A 41 -2.98 -7.77 -13.33
N ILE A 42 -3.74 -8.26 -14.32
CA ILE A 42 -3.93 -7.61 -15.63
C ILE A 42 -5.42 -7.52 -15.87
N LYS A 43 -5.87 -6.40 -16.42
CA LYS A 43 -7.26 -6.19 -16.77
C LYS A 43 -7.36 -5.33 -18.04
N LYS A 44 -8.14 -5.80 -19.02
CA LYS A 44 -8.49 -4.96 -20.17
C LYS A 44 -9.35 -3.80 -19.72
N THR A 45 -9.00 -2.57 -20.10
CA THR A 45 -9.78 -1.39 -19.77
C THR A 45 -10.87 -1.15 -20.81
N SER A 46 -11.83 -0.26 -20.51
CA SER A 46 -12.78 0.25 -21.48
C SER A 46 -12.18 1.28 -22.45
N TYR A 47 -10.94 1.66 -22.25
CA TYR A 47 -10.24 2.66 -23.06
C TYR A 47 -9.41 1.98 -24.15
N SER A 48 -9.77 2.24 -25.36
CA SER A 48 -9.17 1.89 -26.66
C SER A 48 -7.86 1.06 -26.62
N GLY A 49 -7.98 -0.26 -26.43
CA GLY A 49 -6.83 -1.17 -26.49
C GLY A 49 -5.87 -1.13 -25.29
N LEU A 50 -6.16 -0.36 -24.24
CA LEU A 50 -5.32 -0.32 -23.05
C LEU A 50 -5.62 -1.47 -22.08
N TYR A 51 -4.55 -2.04 -21.54
CA TYR A 51 -4.56 -2.95 -20.41
C TYR A 51 -4.02 -2.25 -19.16
N GLU A 52 -4.74 -2.37 -18.06
CA GLU A 52 -4.28 -2.04 -16.71
C GLU A 52 -3.44 -3.20 -16.21
N VAL A 53 -2.24 -2.94 -15.74
CA VAL A 53 -1.33 -3.91 -15.13
C VAL A 53 -0.94 -3.41 -13.75
N PHE A 54 -1.27 -4.20 -12.72
CA PHE A 54 -0.83 -3.93 -11.36
C PHE A 54 0.41 -4.75 -11.04
N MET A 55 1.52 -4.09 -10.75
CA MET A 55 2.79 -4.70 -10.40
C MET A 55 3.64 -3.76 -9.54
N GLY A 56 4.33 -4.31 -8.55
CA GLY A 56 5.20 -3.52 -7.66
C GLY A 56 4.48 -2.40 -6.92
N GLY A 57 3.18 -2.59 -6.61
CA GLY A 57 2.37 -1.61 -5.90
C GLY A 57 1.89 -0.42 -6.73
N GLN A 58 2.06 -0.47 -8.06
CA GLN A 58 1.69 0.59 -9.00
C GLN A 58 0.84 0.05 -10.14
N ILE A 59 0.03 0.94 -10.73
CA ILE A 59 -0.68 0.67 -11.97
C ILE A 59 0.13 1.24 -13.13
N ILE A 60 0.37 0.41 -14.13
CA ILE A 60 0.87 0.82 -15.42
C ILE A 60 -0.15 0.48 -16.49
N TYR A 61 -0.10 1.18 -17.63
CA TYR A 61 -0.94 0.88 -18.79
C TYR A 61 -0.09 0.52 -19.99
N THR A 62 -0.56 -0.44 -20.78
CA THR A 62 0.10 -0.88 -22.01
C THR A 62 -0.93 -1.41 -23.00
N ASP A 63 -0.49 -1.77 -24.20
CA ASP A 63 -1.30 -2.51 -25.17
C ASP A 63 -1.12 -4.04 -25.02
N GLU A 64 -1.92 -4.80 -25.75
CA GLU A 64 -1.88 -6.26 -25.79
C GLU A 64 -0.50 -6.84 -26.15
N LYS A 65 0.29 -6.11 -26.94
CA LYS A 65 1.60 -6.56 -27.47
C LYS A 65 2.77 -6.07 -26.63
N PHE A 66 2.51 -5.34 -25.54
CA PHE A 66 3.53 -4.69 -24.74
C PHE A 66 4.47 -3.81 -25.58
N SER A 67 3.91 -3.08 -26.54
CA SER A 67 4.67 -2.25 -27.47
C SER A 67 5.08 -0.90 -26.89
N PHE A 68 4.40 -0.46 -25.82
CA PHE A 68 4.71 0.74 -25.04
C PHE A 68 4.32 0.53 -23.57
N LEU A 69 4.76 1.43 -22.72
CA LEU A 69 4.48 1.47 -21.28
C LEU A 69 4.14 2.91 -20.88
N ILE A 70 2.98 3.11 -20.23
CA ILE A 70 2.64 4.35 -19.53
C ILE A 70 2.88 4.11 -18.05
N ALA A 71 3.98 4.66 -17.50
CA ALA A 71 4.28 4.67 -16.08
C ALA A 71 3.79 5.99 -15.47
N GLU A 72 3.31 5.93 -14.22
CA GLU A 72 2.85 7.10 -13.45
C GLU A 72 1.73 7.91 -14.14
N GLY A 73 1.05 7.32 -15.13
CA GLY A 73 -0.07 7.93 -15.85
C GLY A 73 -1.40 7.68 -15.15
N HIS A 74 -2.28 8.71 -15.11
CA HIS A 74 -3.61 8.60 -14.56
C HIS A 74 -4.69 8.74 -15.64
N ILE A 75 -5.67 7.84 -15.62
CA ILE A 75 -6.92 7.99 -16.36
C ILE A 75 -7.88 8.81 -15.53
N VAL A 76 -8.22 9.99 -16.02
CA VAL A 76 -9.17 10.91 -15.36
C VAL A 76 -10.44 11.02 -16.20
N ASP A 77 -11.59 10.83 -15.59
CA ASP A 77 -12.87 11.07 -16.25
C ASP A 77 -13.04 12.59 -16.51
N PRO A 78 -13.11 13.04 -17.77
CA PRO A 78 -13.16 14.46 -18.09
C PRO A 78 -14.47 15.14 -17.65
N LYS A 79 -15.54 14.38 -17.45
CA LYS A 79 -16.86 14.90 -17.04
C LYS A 79 -16.94 15.07 -15.53
N THR A 80 -16.56 14.03 -14.78
CA THR A 80 -16.67 14.00 -13.32
C THR A 80 -15.42 14.51 -12.62
N LYS A 81 -14.29 14.64 -13.35
CA LYS A 81 -12.95 14.96 -12.82
C LYS A 81 -12.40 13.91 -11.84
N LYS A 82 -12.98 12.72 -11.83
CA LYS A 82 -12.52 11.62 -11.00
C LYS A 82 -11.24 11.01 -11.55
N ASP A 83 -10.29 10.79 -10.68
CA ASP A 83 -9.08 10.03 -10.95
C ASP A 83 -9.37 8.53 -10.81
N LEU A 84 -9.67 7.88 -11.93
CA LEU A 84 -10.04 6.46 -11.97
C LEU A 84 -8.84 5.56 -11.65
N THR A 85 -7.62 5.95 -12.03
CA THR A 85 -6.40 5.22 -11.67
C THR A 85 -6.13 5.30 -10.18
N GLY A 86 -6.26 6.48 -9.59
CA GLY A 86 -6.09 6.67 -8.15
C GLY A 86 -7.11 5.86 -7.34
N GLU A 87 -8.40 5.94 -7.68
CA GLU A 87 -9.46 5.13 -7.04
C GLU A 87 -9.14 3.62 -7.14
N ARG A 88 -8.71 3.16 -8.32
CA ARG A 88 -8.36 1.76 -8.55
C ARG A 88 -7.14 1.31 -7.77
N LEU A 89 -6.10 2.15 -7.70
CA LEU A 89 -4.90 1.90 -6.93
C LEU A 89 -5.20 1.82 -5.43
N GLU A 90 -6.07 2.70 -4.93
CA GLU A 90 -6.55 2.62 -3.54
C GLU A 90 -7.19 1.26 -3.23
N ASP A 91 -8.04 0.75 -4.13
CA ASP A 91 -8.70 -0.56 -3.95
C ASP A 91 -7.69 -1.72 -4.00
N LEU A 92 -6.74 -1.70 -4.96
CA LEU A 92 -5.74 -2.76 -5.13
C LEU A 92 -4.73 -2.80 -3.98
N THR A 93 -4.44 -1.66 -3.36
CA THR A 93 -3.48 -1.55 -2.26
C THR A 93 -4.12 -1.55 -0.88
N LYS A 94 -5.43 -1.79 -0.80
CA LYS A 94 -6.18 -1.81 0.45
C LYS A 94 -5.63 -2.86 1.42
N VAL A 95 -5.47 -2.45 2.67
CA VAL A 95 -4.93 -3.29 3.75
C VAL A 95 -6.07 -3.80 4.62
N ASP A 96 -6.04 -5.07 4.98
CA ASP A 96 -6.87 -5.55 6.08
C ASP A 96 -6.32 -4.98 7.41
N PHE A 97 -6.96 -3.93 7.88
CA PHE A 97 -6.56 -3.25 9.12
C PHE A 97 -6.59 -4.17 10.35
N SER A 98 -7.49 -5.15 10.36
CA SER A 98 -7.63 -6.09 11.48
C SER A 98 -6.46 -7.07 11.58
N SER A 99 -5.75 -7.30 10.47
CA SER A 99 -4.57 -8.18 10.42
C SER A 99 -3.28 -7.52 10.90
N LEU A 100 -3.28 -6.20 11.13
CA LEU A 100 -2.09 -5.47 11.54
C LEU A 100 -1.70 -5.79 12.98
N PRO A 101 -0.41 -6.07 13.28
CA PRO A 101 0.08 -6.41 14.61
C PRO A 101 0.19 -5.16 15.50
N LEU A 102 -0.93 -4.56 15.88
CA LEU A 102 -0.97 -3.28 16.60
C LEU A 102 -0.20 -3.28 17.94
N ASN A 103 0.05 -4.46 18.53
CA ASN A 103 0.88 -4.60 19.73
C ASN A 103 2.38 -4.32 19.46
N SER A 104 2.80 -4.37 18.20
CA SER A 104 4.14 -4.02 17.73
C SER A 104 4.27 -2.56 17.32
N ALA A 105 3.28 -1.72 17.63
CA ALA A 105 3.29 -0.29 17.38
C ALA A 105 3.37 0.52 18.67
N ILE A 106 3.88 1.73 18.57
CA ILE A 106 3.73 2.75 19.63
C ILE A 106 2.30 3.28 19.54
N LYS A 107 1.56 3.17 20.65
CA LYS A 107 0.17 3.62 20.74
C LYS A 107 0.09 5.01 21.38
N THR A 108 -0.43 5.98 20.63
CA THR A 108 -0.72 7.33 21.13
C THR A 108 -2.22 7.60 21.03
N VAL A 109 -2.83 8.01 22.13
CA VAL A 109 -4.28 8.29 22.19
C VAL A 109 -4.50 9.80 22.32
N LYS A 110 -5.35 10.36 21.48
CA LYS A 110 -5.78 11.76 21.50
C LYS A 110 -7.30 11.82 21.66
N GLY A 111 -7.77 12.62 22.62
CA GLY A 111 -9.20 12.70 22.96
C GLY A 111 -9.77 11.34 23.40
N ASP A 112 -10.92 10.95 22.87
CA ASP A 112 -11.56 9.67 23.16
C ASP A 112 -10.92 8.46 22.45
N GLY A 113 -10.01 8.69 21.50
CA GLY A 113 -9.32 7.64 20.76
C GLY A 113 -10.21 6.78 19.84
N SER A 114 -11.43 7.21 19.54
CA SER A 114 -12.46 6.40 18.88
C SER A 114 -12.10 6.02 17.44
N ARG A 115 -11.39 6.88 16.71
CA ARG A 115 -10.91 6.61 15.35
C ARG A 115 -9.51 5.99 15.41
N LYS A 116 -9.16 5.17 14.43
CA LYS A 116 -7.87 4.46 14.39
C LYS A 116 -7.07 4.83 13.14
N LEU A 117 -5.78 5.04 13.35
CA LEU A 117 -4.82 5.33 12.31
C LEU A 117 -3.53 4.55 12.58
N VAL A 118 -2.99 3.89 11.56
CA VAL A 118 -1.65 3.29 11.58
C VAL A 118 -0.72 4.16 10.75
N VAL A 119 0.51 4.34 11.23
CA VAL A 119 1.57 5.08 10.54
C VAL A 119 2.85 4.25 10.52
N PHE A 120 3.41 4.02 9.35
CA PHE A 120 4.78 3.55 9.20
C PHE A 120 5.68 4.80 9.15
N ALA A 121 6.54 4.94 10.14
CA ALA A 121 7.37 6.13 10.31
C ALA A 121 8.84 5.76 10.54
N ASP A 122 9.72 6.42 9.82
CA ASP A 122 11.16 6.39 10.11
C ASP A 122 11.52 7.54 11.06
N VAL A 123 12.28 7.23 12.09
CA VAL A 123 12.62 8.18 13.16
C VAL A 123 13.43 9.40 12.67
N ASP A 124 14.22 9.23 11.62
CA ASP A 124 15.05 10.30 11.04
C ASP A 124 14.42 10.94 9.79
N CYS A 125 13.25 10.44 9.36
CA CYS A 125 12.57 11.00 8.20
C CYS A 125 12.01 12.39 8.50
N PRO A 126 12.44 13.45 7.78
CA PRO A 126 11.98 14.82 8.02
C PRO A 126 10.48 14.99 7.77
N PHE A 127 9.91 14.20 6.84
CA PHE A 127 8.48 14.22 6.57
C PHE A 127 7.67 13.57 7.70
N CYS A 128 8.23 12.55 8.39
CA CYS A 128 7.60 11.96 9.57
C CYS A 128 7.58 12.95 10.73
N LYS A 129 8.69 13.67 10.96
CA LYS A 129 8.74 14.76 11.96
C LYS A 129 7.74 15.86 11.64
N ARG A 130 7.70 16.33 10.37
CA ARG A 130 6.72 17.34 9.93
C ARG A 130 5.29 16.88 10.17
N LEU A 131 4.96 15.62 9.92
CA LEU A 131 3.64 15.06 10.15
C LEU A 131 3.25 15.15 11.63
N GLU A 132 4.15 14.76 12.54
CA GLU A 132 3.91 14.87 14.00
C GLU A 132 3.80 16.31 14.47
N GLN A 133 4.71 17.20 14.02
CA GLN A 133 4.81 18.59 14.48
C GLN A 133 3.67 19.47 13.97
N ASN A 134 3.29 19.33 12.70
CA ASN A 134 2.39 20.28 12.05
C ASN A 134 0.98 19.72 11.82
N GLU A 135 0.84 18.42 11.60
CA GLU A 135 -0.44 17.86 11.18
C GLU A 135 -1.13 17.09 12.30
N PHE A 136 -0.42 16.21 12.97
CA PHE A 136 -1.01 15.39 14.04
C PHE A 136 -1.33 16.19 15.31
N THR A 137 -0.69 17.33 15.52
CA THR A 137 -1.04 18.24 16.63
C THR A 137 -2.49 18.71 16.56
N HIS A 138 -3.07 18.81 15.36
CA HIS A 138 -4.45 19.24 15.14
C HIS A 138 -5.48 18.10 15.23
N LEU A 139 -5.04 16.84 15.21
CA LEU A 139 -5.94 15.70 15.29
C LEU A 139 -6.46 15.51 16.74
N ASN A 140 -7.72 15.12 16.86
CA ASN A 140 -8.36 14.74 18.11
C ASN A 140 -9.19 13.45 17.93
N ASN A 141 -9.64 12.83 19.01
CA ASN A 141 -10.48 11.62 18.98
C ASN A 141 -9.92 10.51 18.06
N VAL A 142 -8.61 10.26 18.18
CA VAL A 142 -7.92 9.26 17.37
C VAL A 142 -6.89 8.50 18.20
N THR A 143 -6.81 7.18 17.96
CA THR A 143 -5.70 6.34 18.39
C THR A 143 -4.75 6.14 17.23
N ILE A 144 -3.51 6.61 17.35
CA ILE A 144 -2.45 6.48 16.37
C ILE A 144 -1.54 5.33 16.79
N TYR A 145 -1.31 4.40 15.88
CA TYR A 145 -0.39 3.28 16.03
C TYR A 145 0.82 3.51 15.12
N THR A 146 1.95 3.91 15.69
CA THR A 146 3.18 4.19 14.93
C THR A 146 4.08 2.96 14.91
N PHE A 147 4.23 2.36 13.75
CA PHE A 147 5.25 1.36 13.47
C PHE A 147 6.58 2.05 13.16
N LEU A 148 7.62 1.80 13.96
CA LEU A 148 8.96 2.28 13.69
C LEU A 148 9.54 1.49 12.52
N PHE A 149 9.69 2.18 11.37
CA PHE A 149 10.07 1.58 10.09
C PHE A 149 11.35 2.24 9.56
N PRO A 150 12.53 1.89 10.10
CA PRO A 150 13.80 2.50 9.73
C PRO A 150 14.19 2.14 8.28
N ILE A 151 14.48 3.15 7.46
CA ILE A 151 15.00 2.97 6.10
C ILE A 151 16.51 3.23 6.14
N GLU A 152 17.29 2.25 6.62
CA GLU A 152 18.72 2.38 6.89
C GLU A 152 19.55 2.86 5.68
N LYS A 153 19.09 2.60 4.46
CA LYS A 153 19.73 3.12 3.22
C LYS A 153 19.70 4.64 3.13
N LEU A 154 18.68 5.27 3.71
CA LEU A 154 18.50 6.73 3.72
C LEU A 154 18.96 7.33 5.05
N HIS A 155 18.73 6.61 6.15
CA HIS A 155 18.97 7.05 7.51
C HIS A 155 19.74 5.96 8.28
N PRO A 156 21.09 5.93 8.20
CA PRO A 156 21.89 4.82 8.74
C PRO A 156 21.74 4.57 10.24
N ASP A 157 21.39 5.59 11.02
CA ASP A 157 21.23 5.48 12.49
C ASP A 157 19.77 5.28 12.94
N ALA A 158 18.83 5.22 12.00
CA ALA A 158 17.39 5.14 12.30
C ALA A 158 17.03 3.86 13.09
N LYS A 159 17.71 2.74 12.84
CA LYS A 159 17.48 1.49 13.57
C LYS A 159 17.84 1.61 15.04
N ASN A 160 19.01 2.19 15.35
CA ASN A 160 19.46 2.41 16.73
C ASN A 160 18.53 3.36 17.48
N LYS A 161 18.14 4.45 16.86
CA LYS A 161 17.20 5.42 17.45
C LYS A 161 15.82 4.81 17.67
N SER A 162 15.34 4.03 16.72
CA SER A 162 14.08 3.27 16.86
C SER A 162 14.12 2.35 18.07
N GLN A 163 15.25 1.66 18.29
CA GLN A 163 15.44 0.80 19.44
C GLN A 163 15.41 1.58 20.77
N LEU A 164 16.08 2.72 20.85
CA LEU A 164 16.06 3.57 22.05
C LEU A 164 14.63 4.00 22.40
N ILE A 165 13.88 4.47 21.40
CA ILE A 165 12.49 4.90 21.58
C ILE A 165 11.60 3.73 22.00
N TRP A 166 11.73 2.58 21.31
CA TRP A 166 10.92 1.40 21.63
C TRP A 166 11.19 0.85 23.03
N CYS A 167 12.43 0.89 23.49
CA CYS A 167 12.82 0.36 24.79
C CYS A 167 12.57 1.35 25.96
N ALA A 168 12.10 2.55 25.67
CA ALA A 168 11.73 3.50 26.70
C ALA A 168 10.53 2.99 27.53
N LYS A 169 10.49 3.33 28.83
CA LYS A 169 9.39 2.99 29.72
C LYS A 169 8.05 3.50 29.23
N ASP A 170 8.03 4.72 28.70
CA ASP A 170 6.90 5.33 28.02
C ASP A 170 7.26 5.61 26.55
N ARG A 171 6.89 4.68 25.70
CA ARG A 171 7.19 4.71 24.25
C ARG A 171 6.51 5.89 23.55
N SER A 172 5.28 6.21 23.94
CA SER A 172 4.52 7.31 23.35
C SER A 172 5.18 8.65 23.66
N LYS A 173 5.60 8.83 24.91
CA LYS A 173 6.35 10.03 25.33
C LYS A 173 7.70 10.10 24.61
N ALA A 174 8.45 8.99 24.53
CA ALA A 174 9.76 8.96 23.86
C ALA A 174 9.64 9.29 22.36
N TRP A 175 8.62 8.78 21.69
CA TRP A 175 8.33 9.13 20.29
C TRP A 175 8.00 10.62 20.14
N ALA A 176 7.14 11.15 21.01
CA ALA A 176 6.78 12.56 20.99
C ALA A 176 7.99 13.46 21.28
N ASP A 177 8.79 13.15 22.30
CA ASP A 177 9.99 13.92 22.65
C ASP A 177 10.99 13.95 21.47
N TRP A 178 11.17 12.82 20.78
CA TRP A 178 12.03 12.76 19.59
C TRP A 178 11.45 13.56 18.41
N SER A 179 10.18 13.32 18.10
CA SER A 179 9.55 13.90 16.90
C SER A 179 9.34 15.41 17.03
N LEU A 180 9.08 15.92 18.25
CA LEU A 180 8.76 17.32 18.48
C LEU A 180 9.97 18.14 18.94
N ASN A 181 10.91 17.54 19.67
CA ASN A 181 11.96 18.24 20.40
C ASN A 181 13.39 17.72 20.10
N ASP A 182 13.53 16.76 19.18
CA ASP A 182 14.81 16.08 18.89
C ASP A 182 15.49 15.44 20.13
N ALA A 183 14.70 15.08 21.15
CA ALA A 183 15.17 14.54 22.40
C ALA A 183 15.03 13.00 22.40
N LEU A 184 16.15 12.30 22.24
CA LEU A 184 16.21 10.83 22.37
C LEU A 184 16.26 10.41 23.85
N PRO A 185 15.69 9.21 24.17
CA PRO A 185 15.93 8.61 25.48
C PRO A 185 17.42 8.42 25.75
N SER A 186 17.86 8.75 26.98
CA SER A 186 19.23 8.53 27.43
C SER A 186 19.47 7.06 27.80
N GLY A 187 20.72 6.60 27.65
CA GLY A 187 21.17 5.27 28.07
C GLY A 187 21.29 4.27 26.93
N LYS A 188 21.40 2.99 27.28
CA LYS A 188 21.48 1.89 26.32
C LYS A 188 20.11 1.22 26.22
N ALA A 189 19.69 0.87 25.02
CA ALA A 189 18.52 0.06 24.82
C ALA A 189 18.74 -1.35 25.43
N SER A 190 17.81 -1.78 26.28
CA SER A 190 17.90 -3.06 27.01
C SER A 190 16.84 -4.07 26.58
N CYS A 191 16.12 -3.78 25.53
CA CYS A 191 15.08 -4.67 24.97
C CYS A 191 15.29 -4.88 23.47
N GLU A 192 14.62 -5.88 22.93
CA GLU A 192 14.59 -6.15 21.49
C GLU A 192 13.30 -5.57 20.88
N PRO A 193 13.43 -4.61 19.93
CA PRO A 193 12.27 -4.06 19.26
C PRO A 193 11.75 -5.00 18.16
N PRO A 194 10.48 -4.93 17.76
CA PRO A 194 9.91 -5.74 16.68
C PRO A 194 10.32 -5.24 15.28
N THR A 195 11.50 -4.66 15.13
CA THR A 195 11.95 -3.97 13.92
C THR A 195 11.89 -4.88 12.70
N GLU A 196 12.44 -6.10 12.78
CA GLU A 196 12.46 -7.03 11.65
C GLU A 196 11.03 -7.46 11.25
N GLN A 197 10.17 -7.69 12.24
CA GLN A 197 8.75 -7.99 11.99
C GLN A 197 8.05 -6.83 11.24
N ILE A 198 8.36 -5.58 11.61
CA ILE A 198 7.76 -4.40 10.99
C ILE A 198 8.32 -4.17 9.58
N LEU A 199 9.62 -4.41 9.37
CA LEU A 199 10.24 -4.33 8.04
C LEU A 199 9.66 -5.40 7.10
N GLU A 200 9.48 -6.63 7.59
CA GLU A 200 8.83 -7.71 6.82
C GLU A 200 7.37 -7.37 6.51
N LEU A 201 6.62 -6.86 7.48
CA LEU A 201 5.24 -6.40 7.27
C LEU A 201 5.18 -5.31 6.21
N GLY A 202 6.05 -4.29 6.31
CA GLY A 202 6.12 -3.21 5.32
C GLY A 202 6.44 -3.72 3.92
N SER A 203 7.36 -4.68 3.81
CA SER A 203 7.68 -5.34 2.54
C SER A 203 6.47 -6.09 1.96
N LYS A 204 5.76 -6.88 2.77
CA LYS A 204 4.53 -7.59 2.36
C LYS A 204 3.43 -6.64 1.91
N LEU A 205 3.32 -5.51 2.58
CA LEU A 205 2.35 -4.47 2.22
C LEU A 205 2.82 -3.56 1.08
N GLY A 206 4.03 -3.73 0.54
CA GLY A 206 4.57 -2.86 -0.50
C GLY A 206 4.82 -1.42 -0.03
N ILE A 207 5.17 -1.23 1.26
CA ILE A 207 5.52 0.09 1.81
C ILE A 207 6.98 0.39 1.47
N THR A 208 7.19 1.41 0.65
CA THR A 208 8.51 1.80 0.13
C THR A 208 8.96 3.18 0.61
N SER A 209 8.09 3.92 1.29
CA SER A 209 8.36 5.28 1.75
C SER A 209 7.67 5.60 3.08
N THR A 210 8.21 6.58 3.80
CA THR A 210 7.66 7.09 5.05
C THR A 210 7.42 8.60 5.00
N PRO A 211 6.38 9.10 5.68
CA PRO A 211 5.36 8.34 6.37
C PRO A 211 4.36 7.70 5.40
N THR A 212 3.88 6.49 5.74
CA THR A 212 2.73 5.88 5.09
C THR A 212 1.63 5.67 6.13
N LEU A 213 0.45 6.22 5.88
CA LEU A 213 -0.71 6.16 6.75
C LEU A 213 -1.66 5.06 6.26
N ILE A 214 -2.27 4.32 7.20
CA ILE A 214 -3.31 3.31 6.91
C ILE A 214 -4.49 3.58 7.83
N PHE A 215 -5.64 3.83 7.24
CA PHE A 215 -6.90 4.09 7.95
C PHE A 215 -7.65 2.80 8.27
N SER A 216 -8.61 2.84 9.21
CA SER A 216 -9.33 1.64 9.64
C SER A 216 -10.18 0.98 8.55
N ASN A 217 -10.49 1.68 7.47
CA ASN A 217 -11.11 1.11 6.25
C ASN A 217 -10.10 0.47 5.29
N GLY A 218 -8.81 0.41 5.65
CA GLY A 218 -7.73 -0.16 4.88
C GLY A 218 -7.12 0.76 3.82
N LYS A 219 -7.69 1.93 3.57
CA LYS A 219 -7.13 2.90 2.62
C LYS A 219 -5.79 3.43 3.08
N ARG A 220 -4.91 3.72 2.12
CA ARG A 220 -3.57 4.28 2.35
C ARG A 220 -3.49 5.74 1.95
N MET A 221 -2.58 6.45 2.61
CA MET A 221 -2.22 7.81 2.26
C MET A 221 -0.69 7.94 2.41
N LEU A 222 -0.01 8.41 1.37
CA LEU A 222 1.45 8.49 1.32
C LEU A 222 1.92 9.90 1.65
N GLY A 223 3.04 9.99 2.38
CA GLY A 223 3.69 11.24 2.72
C GLY A 223 2.98 12.04 3.82
N ALA A 224 3.58 13.16 4.21
CA ALA A 224 3.03 14.07 5.21
C ALA A 224 1.94 14.94 4.57
N GLN A 225 0.75 14.40 4.47
CA GLN A 225 -0.41 15.09 3.93
C GLN A 225 -0.97 16.10 4.92
N PRO A 226 -1.60 17.19 4.43
CA PRO A 226 -2.22 18.19 5.28
C PRO A 226 -3.27 17.59 6.24
N TYR A 227 -3.34 18.12 7.45
CA TYR A 227 -4.26 17.69 8.49
C TYR A 227 -5.72 17.58 7.99
N LYS A 228 -6.19 18.50 7.15
CA LYS A 228 -7.56 18.49 6.61
C LYS A 228 -7.84 17.25 5.76
N GLU A 229 -6.87 16.78 4.99
CA GLU A 229 -7.02 15.57 4.17
C GLU A 229 -7.00 14.32 5.08
N ILE A 230 -6.14 14.29 6.10
CA ILE A 230 -6.10 13.21 7.09
C ILE A 230 -7.42 13.14 7.86
N GLU A 231 -7.94 14.28 8.30
CA GLU A 231 -9.21 14.36 9.03
C GLU A 231 -10.39 13.91 8.18
N LYS A 232 -10.42 14.32 6.90
CA LYS A 232 -11.41 13.85 5.92
C LYS A 232 -11.35 12.33 5.74
N ALA A 233 -10.15 11.76 5.62
CA ALA A 233 -9.97 10.32 5.49
C ALA A 233 -10.41 9.58 6.77
N LEU A 234 -10.07 10.08 7.97
CA LEU A 234 -10.51 9.53 9.26
C LEU A 234 -12.03 9.52 9.40
N ASN A 235 -12.71 10.58 8.92
CA ASN A 235 -14.17 10.67 8.98
C ASN A 235 -14.86 9.71 8.01
N ASN A 236 -14.22 9.37 6.89
CA ASN A 236 -14.72 8.39 5.91
C ASN A 236 -14.52 6.92 6.35
N THR A 237 -13.99 6.68 7.54
CA THR A 237 -13.87 5.32 8.12
C THR A 237 -15.08 4.91 8.95
N LYS A 238 -16.03 5.80 9.17
CA LYS A 238 -17.27 5.56 9.90
C LYS A 238 -18.33 4.99 8.95
N SER A 239 -18.18 3.73 8.56
CA SER A 239 -19.25 2.99 7.85
C SER A 239 -19.36 1.60 8.45
#